data_5d0e5ea2a58a761f7a89d00e534c79f0
#
_entry.id   5d0e5ea2a58a761f7a89d00e534c79f0
#
_cell.length_a   1.000
_cell.length_b   1.000
_cell.length_c   1.000
_cell.angle_alpha   90.00
_cell.angle_beta   90.00
_cell.angle_gamma   90.00
#
_symmetry.space_group_name_H-M   'P 1'
#
loop_
_entity.id
_entity.type
_entity.pdbx_description
1 polymer ?
#
loop_
_entity_poly.entity_id
_entity_poly.type
_entity_poly.pdbx_seq_one_letter_code
_entity_poly.pdbx_strand_id
1 'polypeptide(L)'
;ELRKRGVSSVQEGQSPESVAKALGINRVTIYGWLARYRHGGWAALDARKRGGRKPKLDVKAIQWIYNTVTLKNPLQLKFTFALWTAKMVGQMIYEKFGIKLSKASVCRLLNQLGLTPQRPVWRAYQQRPEEVQKWLNEGYPRIRALARRHKALIFFGDEAGIRSDHHAGTSWAIKGKTPIVSSTGARFGLNLISAVSAQGEFRFMTVKGRVGAAQFIEFIKRLIHGVDRMVFLIVDGHPAHKAKMVSRFADSIKDRFRLFFLPPYSPELNPDERVWNDLKNNGIGKQVITTPQKLFSAVISYLRFIQKSPARVRSYYHSQTTLYALT
;
A
#
# COMPACT_ATOMS: atom_id res chain seq x y z
N GLU A 1 -42.11 -19.16 -14.03
CA GLU A 1 -43.49 -18.99 -13.55
C GLU A 1 -44.53 -19.40 -14.61
N LEU A 2 -44.49 -18.86 -15.83
CA LEU A 2 -45.47 -19.16 -16.90
C LEU A 2 -45.58 -20.66 -17.20
N ARG A 3 -44.50 -21.43 -17.19
CA ARG A 3 -44.47 -22.88 -17.43
C ARG A 3 -45.21 -23.64 -16.33
N LYS A 4 -44.98 -23.25 -15.07
CA LYS A 4 -45.60 -23.88 -13.91
C LYS A 4 -47.12 -23.63 -13.91
N ARG A 5 -47.51 -22.37 -14.16
CA ARG A 5 -48.93 -22.00 -14.30
C ARG A 5 -49.63 -22.79 -15.42
N GLY A 6 -49.01 -22.90 -16.60
CA GLY A 6 -49.59 -23.67 -17.70
C GLY A 6 -49.74 -25.14 -17.40
N VAL A 7 -48.77 -25.76 -16.75
CA VAL A 7 -48.88 -27.20 -16.32
C VAL A 7 -49.91 -27.37 -15.21
N SER A 8 -49.97 -26.42 -14.23
CA SER A 8 -50.98 -26.45 -13.17
C SER A 8 -52.41 -26.43 -13.74
N SER A 9 -52.70 -25.50 -14.65
CA SER A 9 -54.04 -25.40 -15.29
C SER A 9 -54.45 -26.70 -16.02
N VAL A 10 -53.50 -27.37 -16.66
CA VAL A 10 -53.81 -28.67 -17.29
C VAL A 10 -54.06 -29.76 -16.25
N GLN A 11 -53.34 -29.75 -15.15
CA GLN A 11 -53.58 -30.72 -14.03
C GLN A 11 -54.92 -30.48 -13.32
N GLU A 12 -55.39 -29.23 -13.34
CA GLU A 12 -56.70 -28.82 -12.82
C GLU A 12 -57.86 -29.16 -13.80
N GLY A 13 -57.55 -29.90 -14.88
CA GLY A 13 -58.55 -30.44 -15.79
C GLY A 13 -58.81 -29.65 -17.08
N GLN A 14 -58.08 -28.57 -17.34
CA GLN A 14 -58.18 -27.83 -18.59
C GLN A 14 -57.46 -28.55 -19.73
N SER A 15 -58.04 -28.49 -20.98
CA SER A 15 -57.30 -29.09 -22.12
C SER A 15 -56.02 -28.31 -22.43
N PRO A 16 -54.95 -29.03 -22.82
CA PRO A 16 -53.67 -28.37 -23.16
C PRO A 16 -53.83 -27.33 -24.28
N GLU A 17 -54.74 -27.53 -25.18
CA GLU A 17 -55.05 -26.57 -26.28
C GLU A 17 -55.67 -25.29 -25.76
N SER A 18 -56.64 -25.42 -24.85
CA SER A 18 -57.27 -24.25 -24.23
C SER A 18 -56.28 -23.43 -23.41
N VAL A 19 -55.42 -24.11 -22.65
CA VAL A 19 -54.32 -23.43 -21.90
C VAL A 19 -53.31 -22.77 -22.84
N ALA A 20 -52.92 -23.44 -23.93
CA ALA A 20 -52.03 -22.84 -24.90
C ALA A 20 -52.60 -21.60 -25.53
N LYS A 21 -53.91 -21.60 -25.88
CA LYS A 21 -54.63 -20.44 -26.42
C LYS A 21 -54.71 -19.32 -25.42
N ALA A 22 -55.05 -19.62 -24.17
CA ALA A 22 -55.15 -18.65 -23.05
C ALA A 22 -53.82 -17.97 -22.73
N LEU A 23 -52.71 -18.73 -22.81
CA LEU A 23 -51.34 -18.20 -22.57
C LEU A 23 -50.68 -17.59 -23.78
N GLY A 24 -51.35 -17.62 -24.95
CA GLY A 24 -50.80 -17.06 -26.20
C GLY A 24 -49.56 -17.83 -26.71
N ILE A 25 -49.46 -19.14 -26.45
CA ILE A 25 -48.31 -19.97 -26.81
C ILE A 25 -48.74 -21.08 -27.79
N ASN A 26 -47.75 -21.64 -28.55
CA ASN A 26 -48.03 -22.76 -29.42
C ASN A 26 -48.34 -24.01 -28.59
N ARG A 27 -49.30 -24.82 -29.11
CA ARG A 27 -49.67 -26.10 -28.50
C ARG A 27 -48.50 -27.06 -28.24
N VAL A 28 -47.50 -27.06 -29.15
CA VAL A 28 -46.25 -27.84 -28.97
C VAL A 28 -45.48 -27.44 -27.74
N THR A 29 -45.54 -26.16 -27.36
CA THR A 29 -44.86 -25.66 -26.17
C THR A 29 -45.46 -26.21 -24.89
N ILE A 30 -46.81 -26.22 -24.78
CA ILE A 30 -47.47 -26.76 -23.57
C ILE A 30 -47.26 -28.29 -23.44
N TYR A 31 -47.34 -29.02 -24.52
CA TYR A 31 -47.03 -30.45 -24.53
C TYR A 31 -45.56 -30.73 -24.15
N GLY A 32 -44.62 -29.88 -24.61
CA GLY A 32 -43.21 -29.95 -24.23
C GLY A 32 -43.00 -29.67 -22.72
N TRP A 33 -43.82 -28.81 -22.12
CA TRP A 33 -43.77 -28.55 -20.66
C TRP A 33 -44.35 -29.73 -19.89
N LEU A 34 -45.47 -30.33 -20.35
CA LEU A 34 -46.08 -31.53 -19.75
C LEU A 34 -45.11 -32.71 -19.81
N ALA A 35 -44.43 -32.91 -20.92
CA ALA A 35 -43.43 -33.98 -21.04
C ALA A 35 -42.26 -33.75 -20.02
N ARG A 36 -41.75 -32.52 -19.89
CA ARG A 36 -40.73 -32.21 -18.88
C ARG A 36 -41.22 -32.47 -17.48
N TYR A 37 -42.46 -32.08 -17.18
CA TYR A 37 -43.05 -32.29 -15.87
C TYR A 37 -43.18 -33.78 -15.54
N ARG A 38 -43.61 -34.61 -16.52
CA ARG A 38 -43.70 -36.06 -16.34
C ARG A 38 -42.37 -36.74 -16.05
N HIS A 39 -41.27 -36.19 -16.66
CA HIS A 39 -39.93 -36.76 -16.43
C HIS A 39 -39.22 -36.25 -15.17
N GLY A 40 -39.50 -35.07 -14.68
CA GLY A 40 -38.71 -34.48 -13.58
C GLY A 40 -39.51 -33.56 -12.66
N GLY A 41 -40.83 -33.65 -12.65
CA GLY A 41 -41.71 -32.85 -11.77
C GLY A 41 -41.59 -31.34 -11.99
N TRP A 42 -41.98 -30.60 -10.98
CA TRP A 42 -41.94 -29.12 -10.98
C TRP A 42 -40.54 -28.52 -11.19
N ALA A 43 -39.50 -29.21 -10.69
CA ALA A 43 -38.11 -28.76 -10.83
C ALA A 43 -37.63 -28.79 -12.28
N ALA A 44 -38.15 -29.70 -13.13
CA ALA A 44 -37.78 -29.77 -14.55
C ALA A 44 -38.34 -28.60 -15.39
N LEU A 45 -39.33 -27.87 -14.85
CA LEU A 45 -39.92 -26.69 -15.47
C LEU A 45 -39.09 -25.40 -15.20
N ASP A 46 -38.20 -25.45 -14.24
CA ASP A 46 -37.35 -24.30 -13.93
C ASP A 46 -36.42 -23.93 -15.09
N ALA A 47 -36.14 -22.65 -15.22
CA ALA A 47 -35.23 -22.17 -16.26
C ALA A 47 -33.80 -22.66 -15.99
N ARG A 48 -33.27 -23.52 -16.85
CA ARG A 48 -31.87 -23.91 -16.82
C ARG A 48 -31.02 -22.76 -17.32
N LYS A 49 -29.94 -22.40 -16.59
CA LYS A 49 -28.91 -21.50 -17.13
C LYS A 49 -28.40 -22.04 -18.46
N ARG A 50 -28.50 -21.25 -19.51
CA ARG A 50 -27.88 -21.59 -20.79
C ARG A 50 -26.37 -21.65 -20.59
N GLY A 51 -25.72 -22.71 -21.04
CA GLY A 51 -24.26 -22.79 -21.08
C GLY A 51 -23.71 -21.63 -21.90
N GLY A 52 -22.85 -20.82 -21.30
CA GLY A 52 -22.16 -19.76 -22.03
C GLY A 52 -21.13 -20.31 -23.03
N ARG A 53 -20.49 -19.41 -23.76
CA ARG A 53 -19.35 -19.76 -24.63
C ARG A 53 -18.27 -20.45 -23.81
N LYS A 54 -17.73 -21.55 -24.30
CA LYS A 54 -16.60 -22.25 -23.68
C LYS A 54 -15.42 -21.27 -23.48
N PRO A 55 -14.74 -21.29 -22.33
CA PRO A 55 -13.55 -20.47 -22.09
C PRO A 55 -12.49 -20.75 -23.16
N LYS A 56 -11.81 -19.71 -23.63
CA LYS A 56 -10.69 -19.84 -24.59
C LYS A 56 -9.44 -20.45 -23.94
N LEU A 57 -9.26 -20.24 -22.64
CA LEU A 57 -8.15 -20.75 -21.86
C LEU A 57 -8.62 -21.92 -21.02
N ASP A 58 -7.88 -23.00 -21.01
CA ASP A 58 -8.10 -24.15 -20.12
C ASP A 58 -7.54 -23.90 -18.71
N VAL A 59 -7.78 -24.83 -17.81
CA VAL A 59 -7.33 -24.73 -16.41
C VAL A 59 -5.80 -24.67 -16.31
N LYS A 60 -5.07 -25.42 -17.15
CA LYS A 60 -3.60 -25.44 -17.16
C LYS A 60 -3.03 -24.09 -17.58
N ALA A 61 -3.59 -23.47 -18.62
CA ALA A 61 -3.20 -22.14 -19.07
C ALA A 61 -3.48 -21.08 -18.01
N ILE A 62 -4.63 -21.14 -17.35
CA ILE A 62 -5.00 -20.22 -16.27
C ILE A 62 -4.01 -20.33 -15.10
N GLN A 63 -3.68 -21.55 -14.66
CA GLN A 63 -2.71 -21.79 -13.60
C GLN A 63 -1.32 -21.27 -13.97
N TRP A 64 -0.89 -21.48 -15.21
CA TRP A 64 0.38 -20.98 -15.70
C TRP A 64 0.43 -19.44 -15.70
N ILE A 65 -0.65 -18.78 -16.12
CA ILE A 65 -0.77 -17.32 -16.11
C ILE A 65 -0.65 -16.81 -14.67
N TYR A 66 -1.41 -17.41 -13.74
CA TYR A 66 -1.38 -17.04 -12.32
C TYR A 66 0.05 -17.15 -11.76
N ASN A 67 0.68 -18.30 -11.91
CA ASN A 67 2.05 -18.53 -11.40
C ASN A 67 3.06 -17.56 -12.06
N THR A 68 2.91 -17.29 -13.34
CA THR A 68 3.83 -16.38 -14.03
C THR A 68 3.70 -14.94 -13.53
N VAL A 69 2.48 -14.45 -13.34
CA VAL A 69 2.25 -13.08 -12.87
C VAL A 69 2.62 -12.91 -11.40
N THR A 70 2.44 -13.94 -10.57
CA THR A 70 2.69 -13.86 -9.12
C THR A 70 4.13 -14.19 -8.71
N LEU A 71 4.80 -15.11 -9.44
CA LEU A 71 6.12 -15.62 -9.06
C LEU A 71 7.27 -15.08 -9.92
N LYS A 72 6.97 -14.42 -11.03
CA LYS A 72 7.98 -13.87 -11.94
C LYS A 72 7.75 -12.38 -12.16
N ASN A 73 8.84 -11.65 -12.39
CA ASN A 73 8.73 -10.28 -12.89
C ASN A 73 8.83 -10.25 -14.43
N PRO A 74 8.31 -9.22 -15.10
CA PRO A 74 8.34 -9.14 -16.55
C PRO A 74 9.74 -9.17 -17.18
N LEU A 75 10.77 -8.65 -16.51
CA LEU A 75 12.16 -8.64 -17.02
C LEU A 75 12.69 -10.06 -17.25
N GLN A 76 12.26 -11.05 -16.44
CA GLN A 76 12.63 -12.46 -16.61
C GLN A 76 12.04 -13.07 -17.88
N LEU A 77 11.05 -12.42 -18.47
CA LEU A 77 10.41 -12.79 -19.73
C LEU A 77 10.79 -11.83 -20.88
N LYS A 78 11.93 -11.14 -20.75
CA LYS A 78 12.50 -10.21 -21.73
C LYS A 78 11.64 -8.98 -22.04
N PHE A 79 10.71 -8.61 -21.17
CA PHE A 79 10.02 -7.33 -21.25
C PHE A 79 10.94 -6.19 -20.74
N THR A 80 10.73 -4.98 -21.25
CA THR A 80 11.56 -3.80 -20.89
C THR A 80 11.23 -3.18 -19.54
N PHE A 81 10.09 -3.54 -18.93
CA PHE A 81 9.63 -2.95 -17.65
C PHE A 81 9.49 -4.02 -16.59
N ALA A 82 9.76 -3.64 -15.32
CA ALA A 82 9.66 -4.54 -14.18
C ALA A 82 8.22 -4.76 -13.66
N LEU A 83 7.26 -3.95 -14.10
CA LEU A 83 5.89 -3.99 -13.60
C LEU A 83 4.95 -4.60 -14.65
N TRP A 84 4.13 -5.57 -14.23
CA TRP A 84 3.13 -6.17 -15.09
C TRP A 84 2.08 -5.17 -15.55
N THR A 85 1.82 -5.13 -16.85
CA THR A 85 0.69 -4.43 -17.44
C THR A 85 -0.25 -5.43 -18.10
N ALA A 86 -1.54 -5.08 -18.21
CA ALA A 86 -2.49 -5.94 -18.92
C ALA A 86 -2.09 -6.21 -20.37
N LYS A 87 -1.38 -5.27 -21.02
CA LYS A 87 -0.84 -5.45 -22.38
C LYS A 87 0.22 -6.55 -22.40
N MET A 88 1.18 -6.51 -21.47
CA MET A 88 2.24 -7.53 -21.36
C MET A 88 1.67 -8.92 -21.06
N VAL A 89 0.70 -9.00 -20.13
CA VAL A 89 0.02 -10.27 -19.84
C VAL A 89 -0.70 -10.80 -21.10
N GLY A 90 -1.37 -9.94 -21.83
CA GLY A 90 -2.02 -10.32 -23.10
C GLY A 90 -1.04 -10.81 -24.17
N GLN A 91 0.13 -10.16 -24.28
CA GLN A 91 1.20 -10.57 -25.17
C GLN A 91 1.78 -11.94 -24.78
N MET A 92 2.08 -12.13 -23.51
CA MET A 92 2.58 -13.39 -22.95
C MET A 92 1.61 -14.56 -23.22
N ILE A 93 0.29 -14.32 -23.05
CA ILE A 93 -0.75 -15.31 -23.35
C ILE A 93 -0.73 -15.65 -24.84
N TYR A 94 -0.62 -14.64 -25.70
CA TYR A 94 -0.56 -14.86 -27.14
C TYR A 94 0.68 -15.66 -27.57
N GLU A 95 1.85 -15.28 -27.06
CA GLU A 95 3.11 -15.97 -27.36
C GLU A 95 3.11 -17.44 -26.90
N LYS A 96 2.51 -17.71 -25.73
CA LYS A 96 2.53 -19.07 -25.16
C LYS A 96 1.42 -19.98 -25.69
N PHE A 97 0.22 -19.44 -25.96
CA PHE A 97 -0.98 -20.23 -26.24
C PHE A 97 -1.61 -19.90 -27.63
N GLY A 98 -1.10 -18.91 -28.36
CA GLY A 98 -1.69 -18.43 -29.61
C GLY A 98 -3.04 -17.72 -29.45
N ILE A 99 -3.46 -17.43 -28.21
CA ILE A 99 -4.79 -16.90 -27.91
C ILE A 99 -4.72 -15.39 -27.72
N LYS A 100 -5.29 -14.63 -28.66
CA LYS A 100 -5.41 -13.19 -28.60
C LYS A 100 -6.59 -12.78 -27.70
N LEU A 101 -6.31 -12.03 -26.62
CA LEU A 101 -7.29 -11.47 -25.72
C LEU A 101 -7.27 -9.93 -25.79
N SER A 102 -8.45 -9.31 -25.65
CA SER A 102 -8.53 -7.86 -25.47
C SER A 102 -8.03 -7.46 -24.07
N LYS A 103 -7.58 -6.21 -23.90
CA LYS A 103 -7.17 -5.66 -22.59
C LYS A 103 -8.27 -5.88 -21.53
N ALA A 104 -9.53 -5.64 -21.87
CA ALA A 104 -10.65 -5.84 -20.96
C ALA A 104 -10.83 -7.32 -20.55
N SER A 105 -10.60 -8.26 -21.48
CA SER A 105 -10.66 -9.69 -21.18
C SER A 105 -9.51 -10.13 -20.28
N VAL A 106 -8.30 -9.58 -20.47
CA VAL A 106 -7.16 -9.83 -19.60
C VAL A 106 -7.43 -9.27 -18.19
N CYS A 107 -7.94 -8.06 -18.07
CA CYS A 107 -8.29 -7.49 -16.75
C CYS A 107 -9.36 -8.32 -16.03
N ARG A 108 -10.40 -8.78 -16.74
CA ARG A 108 -11.42 -9.67 -16.16
C ARG A 108 -10.83 -10.99 -15.69
N LEU A 109 -9.95 -11.60 -16.49
CA LEU A 109 -9.25 -12.82 -16.10
C LEU A 109 -8.42 -12.63 -14.84
N LEU A 110 -7.60 -11.57 -14.78
CA LEU A 110 -6.78 -11.28 -13.60
C LEU A 110 -7.65 -11.06 -12.35
N ASN A 111 -8.74 -10.30 -12.48
CA ASN A 111 -9.69 -10.10 -11.37
C ASN A 111 -10.35 -11.41 -10.90
N GLN A 112 -10.74 -12.30 -11.82
CA GLN A 112 -11.28 -13.62 -11.49
C GLN A 112 -10.26 -14.50 -10.74
N LEU A 113 -8.97 -14.27 -10.99
CA LEU A 113 -7.86 -14.92 -10.28
C LEU A 113 -7.52 -14.24 -8.94
N GLY A 114 -8.28 -13.25 -8.51
CA GLY A 114 -8.00 -12.48 -7.28
C GLY A 114 -6.84 -11.48 -7.42
N LEU A 115 -6.36 -11.23 -8.65
CA LEU A 115 -5.25 -10.30 -8.90
C LEU A 115 -5.79 -8.90 -9.21
N THR A 116 -5.40 -7.91 -8.42
CA THR A 116 -5.77 -6.51 -8.58
C THR A 116 -4.53 -5.64 -8.79
N PRO A 117 -4.63 -4.48 -9.47
CA PRO A 117 -3.53 -3.54 -9.55
C PRO A 117 -3.10 -3.07 -8.16
N GLN A 118 -1.83 -3.28 -7.84
CA GLN A 118 -1.23 -2.86 -6.58
C GLN A 118 -0.12 -1.85 -6.84
N ARG A 119 0.10 -0.92 -5.91
CA ARG A 119 1.31 -0.09 -5.93
C ARG A 119 2.46 -0.94 -5.39
N PRO A 120 3.53 -1.15 -6.18
CA PRO A 120 4.65 -1.95 -5.73
C PRO A 120 5.40 -1.23 -4.61
N VAL A 121 5.87 -2.03 -3.66
CA VAL A 121 6.86 -1.56 -2.68
C VAL A 121 8.23 -1.70 -3.33
N TRP A 122 8.94 -0.58 -3.44
CA TRP A 122 10.31 -0.58 -3.92
C TRP A 122 11.24 -0.94 -2.76
N ARG A 123 11.94 -2.06 -2.90
CA ARG A 123 12.97 -2.47 -1.95
C ARG A 123 14.34 -2.31 -2.58
N ALA A 124 15.30 -1.84 -1.81
CA ALA A 124 16.67 -1.76 -2.27
C ALA A 124 17.18 -3.17 -2.60
N TYR A 125 17.87 -3.30 -3.73
CA TYR A 125 18.47 -4.59 -4.13
C TYR A 125 19.46 -5.11 -3.09
N GLN A 126 20.08 -4.20 -2.34
CA GLN A 126 21.05 -4.48 -1.29
C GLN A 126 20.41 -4.92 0.03
N GLN A 127 19.08 -4.84 0.16
CA GLN A 127 18.39 -5.29 1.37
C GLN A 127 18.55 -6.81 1.54
N ARG A 128 18.91 -7.23 2.75
CA ARG A 128 19.02 -8.63 3.13
C ARG A 128 17.82 -9.04 3.99
N PRO A 129 16.91 -9.85 3.47
CA PRO A 129 15.71 -10.27 4.21
C PRO A 129 16.03 -10.96 5.54
N GLU A 130 17.13 -11.70 5.58
CA GLU A 130 17.60 -12.40 6.79
C GLU A 130 17.96 -11.42 7.92
N GLU A 131 18.64 -10.31 7.59
CA GLU A 131 18.99 -9.28 8.57
C GLU A 131 17.74 -8.56 9.09
N VAL A 132 16.75 -8.34 8.22
CA VAL A 132 15.43 -7.78 8.61
C VAL A 132 14.74 -8.75 9.58
N GLN A 133 14.69 -10.04 9.24
CA GLN A 133 14.04 -11.05 10.09
C GLN A 133 14.77 -11.20 11.44
N LYS A 134 16.10 -11.20 11.43
CA LYS A 134 16.91 -11.21 12.65
C LYS A 134 16.66 -9.98 13.53
N TRP A 135 16.52 -8.80 12.91
CA TRP A 135 16.16 -7.59 13.62
C TRP A 135 14.81 -7.71 14.32
N LEU A 136 13.80 -8.18 13.60
CA LEU A 136 12.44 -8.31 14.14
C LEU A 136 12.35 -9.37 15.25
N ASN A 137 13.07 -10.49 15.11
CA ASN A 137 12.98 -11.60 16.05
C ASN A 137 13.93 -11.45 17.25
N GLU A 138 15.06 -10.77 17.08
CA GLU A 138 16.10 -10.71 18.12
C GLU A 138 16.54 -9.27 18.42
N GLY A 139 16.86 -8.48 17.38
CA GLY A 139 17.48 -7.16 17.54
C GLY A 139 16.61 -6.19 18.32
N TYR A 140 15.43 -5.91 17.80
CA TYR A 140 14.49 -5.01 18.46
C TYR A 140 13.95 -5.54 19.80
N PRO A 141 13.59 -6.82 19.96
CA PRO A 141 13.23 -7.38 21.26
C PRO A 141 14.27 -7.19 22.36
N ARG A 142 15.56 -7.33 22.02
CA ARG A 142 16.68 -7.07 22.96
C ARG A 142 16.75 -5.60 23.34
N ILE A 143 16.61 -4.68 22.38
CA ILE A 143 16.58 -3.23 22.65
C ILE A 143 15.40 -2.89 23.56
N ARG A 144 14.22 -3.45 23.28
CA ARG A 144 13.01 -3.24 24.08
C ARG A 144 13.15 -3.78 25.50
N ALA A 145 13.71 -4.96 25.68
CA ALA A 145 13.97 -5.52 27.01
C ALA A 145 14.95 -4.64 27.80
N LEU A 146 16.01 -4.17 27.12
CA LEU A 146 16.96 -3.22 27.72
C LEU A 146 16.31 -1.89 28.08
N ALA A 147 15.45 -1.35 27.20
CA ALA A 147 14.71 -0.12 27.47
C ALA A 147 13.77 -0.25 28.68
N ARG A 148 13.08 -1.39 28.81
CA ARG A 148 12.25 -1.68 30.00
C ARG A 148 13.08 -1.69 31.28
N ARG A 149 14.26 -2.36 31.26
CA ARG A 149 15.17 -2.42 32.41
C ARG A 149 15.66 -1.03 32.87
N HIS A 150 15.93 -0.14 31.91
CA HIS A 150 16.40 1.22 32.17
C HIS A 150 15.27 2.25 32.25
N LYS A 151 14.01 1.84 32.10
CA LYS A 151 12.85 2.74 31.97
C LYS A 151 13.07 3.79 30.86
N ALA A 152 13.79 3.41 29.79
CA ALA A 152 14.16 4.29 28.70
C ALA A 152 13.01 4.55 27.74
N LEU A 153 13.03 5.72 27.09
CA LEU A 153 12.18 6.05 25.95
C LEU A 153 12.87 5.60 24.67
N ILE A 154 12.13 4.90 23.83
CA ILE A 154 12.64 4.51 22.50
C ILE A 154 12.11 5.51 21.48
N PHE A 155 13.05 6.11 20.73
CA PHE A 155 12.78 6.95 19.58
C PHE A 155 13.34 6.26 18.31
N PHE A 156 12.61 6.45 17.21
CA PHE A 156 13.11 6.19 15.87
C PHE A 156 13.36 7.53 15.20
N GLY A 157 14.54 7.70 14.64
CA GLY A 157 14.92 8.97 14.02
C GLY A 157 15.32 8.80 12.55
N ASP A 158 15.20 9.89 11.81
CA ASP A 158 15.53 9.96 10.38
C ASP A 158 15.84 11.38 9.94
N GLU A 159 16.45 11.53 8.76
CA GLU A 159 16.67 12.80 8.11
C GLU A 159 15.84 12.93 6.83
N ALA A 160 15.40 14.13 6.56
CA ALA A 160 14.72 14.42 5.31
C ALA A 160 15.17 15.75 4.68
N GLY A 161 15.36 15.71 3.38
CA GLY A 161 15.36 16.89 2.53
C GLY A 161 13.95 17.17 2.01
N ILE A 162 13.40 18.29 2.39
CA ILE A 162 12.08 18.75 1.92
C ILE A 162 12.26 19.78 0.83
N ARG A 163 11.55 19.61 -0.29
CA ARG A 163 11.64 20.46 -1.46
C ARG A 163 10.31 21.14 -1.77
N SER A 164 10.37 22.37 -2.28
CA SER A 164 9.19 23.15 -2.66
C SER A 164 8.48 22.64 -3.92
N ASP A 165 9.16 21.85 -4.75
CA ASP A 165 8.64 21.27 -5.99
C ASP A 165 7.96 19.89 -5.79
N HIS A 166 7.71 19.49 -4.57
CA HIS A 166 6.88 18.33 -4.27
C HIS A 166 5.41 18.70 -4.34
N HIS A 167 4.67 18.09 -5.27
CA HIS A 167 3.24 18.28 -5.43
C HIS A 167 2.50 16.97 -5.17
N ALA A 168 1.41 17.05 -4.43
CA ALA A 168 0.60 15.90 -4.05
C ALA A 168 -0.89 16.24 -4.08
N GLY A 169 -1.70 15.19 -4.28
CA GLY A 169 -3.16 15.30 -4.25
C GLY A 169 -3.80 15.45 -5.62
N THR A 170 -5.11 15.63 -5.58
CA THR A 170 -5.99 15.81 -6.75
C THR A 170 -6.89 17.00 -6.53
N SER A 171 -7.40 17.61 -7.60
CA SER A 171 -8.38 18.69 -7.55
C SER A 171 -9.58 18.38 -8.43
N TRP A 172 -10.71 19.01 -8.13
CA TRP A 172 -11.91 18.92 -8.97
C TRP A 172 -11.74 19.80 -10.20
N ALA A 173 -12.06 19.26 -11.37
CA ALA A 173 -12.08 19.97 -12.64
C ALA A 173 -13.11 19.35 -13.58
N ILE A 174 -13.42 20.03 -14.67
CA ILE A 174 -14.30 19.50 -15.72
C ILE A 174 -13.67 18.23 -16.30
N LYS A 175 -14.46 17.18 -16.51
CA LYS A 175 -13.99 15.90 -17.08
C LYS A 175 -13.22 16.14 -18.38
N GLY A 176 -11.99 15.64 -18.43
CA GLY A 176 -11.08 15.81 -19.57
C GLY A 176 -10.30 17.14 -19.59
N LYS A 177 -10.51 18.05 -18.64
CA LYS A 177 -9.73 19.29 -18.49
C LYS A 177 -8.89 19.21 -17.22
N THR A 178 -7.57 19.07 -17.37
CA THR A 178 -6.65 19.04 -16.24
C THR A 178 -6.56 20.44 -15.62
N PRO A 179 -6.77 20.60 -14.30
CA PRO A 179 -6.63 21.88 -13.63
C PRO A 179 -5.15 22.30 -13.59
N ILE A 180 -4.91 23.59 -13.79
CA ILE A 180 -3.57 24.20 -13.73
C ILE A 180 -3.46 24.96 -12.41
N VAL A 181 -2.41 24.66 -11.65
CA VAL A 181 -2.02 25.40 -10.46
C VAL A 181 -0.73 26.14 -10.77
N SER A 182 -0.77 27.47 -10.79
CA SER A 182 0.42 28.28 -11.02
C SER A 182 1.41 28.13 -9.87
N SER A 183 2.67 27.88 -10.20
CA SER A 183 3.77 27.72 -9.25
C SER A 183 5.01 28.43 -9.76
N THR A 184 5.99 28.66 -8.88
CA THR A 184 7.31 29.17 -9.27
C THR A 184 8.17 28.07 -9.86
N GLY A 185 9.01 28.41 -10.86
CA GLY A 185 10.06 27.50 -11.34
C GLY A 185 11.26 27.38 -10.39
N ALA A 186 11.34 28.20 -9.35
CA ALA A 186 12.41 28.14 -8.35
C ALA A 186 12.22 26.92 -7.42
N ARG A 187 13.36 26.33 -7.03
CA ARG A 187 13.39 25.14 -6.16
C ARG A 187 14.08 25.50 -4.85
N PHE A 188 13.32 25.45 -3.79
CA PHE A 188 13.81 25.67 -2.43
C PHE A 188 13.93 24.33 -1.70
N GLY A 189 14.90 24.23 -0.79
CA GLY A 189 15.12 23.03 0.01
C GLY A 189 15.30 23.37 1.49
N LEU A 190 14.87 22.47 2.35
CA LEU A 190 15.05 22.51 3.80
C LEU A 190 15.42 21.13 4.31
N ASN A 191 16.53 21.01 5.03
CA ASN A 191 16.95 19.78 5.66
C ASN A 191 16.49 19.72 7.11
N LEU A 192 16.07 18.55 7.56
CA LEU A 192 15.46 18.28 8.82
C LEU A 192 16.02 16.99 9.41
N ILE A 193 16.04 16.92 10.73
CA ILE A 193 16.19 15.67 11.49
C ILE A 193 15.00 15.56 12.41
N SER A 194 14.42 14.38 12.55
CA SER A 194 13.36 14.14 13.53
C SER A 194 13.50 12.81 14.24
N ALA A 195 12.68 12.66 15.28
CA ALA A 195 12.52 11.41 15.98
C ALA A 195 11.10 11.29 16.56
N VAL A 196 10.53 10.09 16.45
CA VAL A 196 9.20 9.72 16.95
C VAL A 196 9.30 8.62 18.00
N SER A 197 8.40 8.62 18.97
CA SER A 197 8.22 7.51 19.92
C SER A 197 6.84 6.88 19.83
N ALA A 198 6.73 5.60 20.14
CA ALA A 198 5.46 4.89 20.21
C ALA A 198 4.51 5.47 21.30
N GLN A 199 5.03 6.26 22.21
CA GLN A 199 4.25 6.96 23.24
C GLN A 199 3.60 8.25 22.74
N GLY A 200 3.92 8.66 21.49
CA GLY A 200 3.33 9.82 20.85
C GLY A 200 4.19 11.08 20.95
N GLU A 201 5.45 10.96 21.33
CA GLU A 201 6.38 12.07 21.32
C GLU A 201 7.01 12.26 19.94
N PHE A 202 7.19 13.52 19.57
CA PHE A 202 7.83 13.92 18.32
C PHE A 202 8.79 15.08 18.59
N ARG A 203 10.04 14.92 18.16
CA ARG A 203 11.09 15.94 18.26
C ARG A 203 11.65 16.19 16.86
N PHE A 204 11.95 17.43 16.52
CA PHE A 204 12.55 17.76 15.22
C PHE A 204 13.48 18.96 15.31
N MET A 205 14.38 19.05 14.35
CA MET A 205 15.32 20.16 14.18
C MET A 205 15.50 20.47 12.69
N THR A 206 15.51 21.76 12.34
CA THR A 206 15.90 22.21 11.00
C THR A 206 17.42 22.33 10.92
N VAL A 207 17.97 21.97 9.79
CA VAL A 207 19.43 22.01 9.54
C VAL A 207 19.73 22.92 8.34
N LYS A 208 20.62 23.89 8.54
CA LYS A 208 21.18 24.68 7.44
C LYS A 208 22.28 23.86 6.75
N GLY A 209 22.19 23.71 5.44
CA GLY A 209 23.13 22.90 4.68
C GLY A 209 22.91 21.40 4.84
N ARG A 210 23.95 20.59 4.68
CA ARG A 210 23.86 19.12 4.78
C ARG A 210 23.81 18.67 6.23
N VAL A 211 23.10 17.58 6.47
CA VAL A 211 23.13 16.89 7.76
C VAL A 211 24.45 16.11 7.84
N GLY A 212 25.25 16.46 8.83
CA GLY A 212 26.51 15.80 9.15
C GLY A 212 26.56 15.38 10.61
N ALA A 213 27.67 14.81 11.04
CA ALA A 213 27.85 14.30 12.40
C ALA A 213 27.68 15.37 13.48
N ALA A 214 28.14 16.60 13.22
CA ALA A 214 27.99 17.70 14.17
C ALA A 214 26.50 18.10 14.37
N GLN A 215 25.73 18.20 13.29
CA GLN A 215 24.29 18.48 13.34
C GLN A 215 23.53 17.36 14.02
N PHE A 216 23.94 16.11 13.80
CA PHE A 216 23.33 14.96 14.46
C PHE A 216 23.60 14.95 15.97
N ILE A 217 24.82 15.30 16.40
CA ILE A 217 25.13 15.49 17.83
C ILE A 217 24.28 16.59 18.44
N GLU A 218 24.13 17.72 17.75
CA GLU A 218 23.27 18.81 18.23
C GLU A 218 21.80 18.35 18.34
N PHE A 219 21.32 17.55 17.41
CA PHE A 219 19.99 16.95 17.50
C PHE A 219 19.87 16.02 18.72
N ILE A 220 20.87 15.15 18.98
CA ILE A 220 20.87 14.28 20.18
C ILE A 220 20.79 15.11 21.45
N LYS A 221 21.57 16.19 21.56
CA LYS A 221 21.51 17.10 22.72
C LYS A 221 20.10 17.65 22.94
N ARG A 222 19.43 18.09 21.86
CA ARG A 222 18.05 18.60 21.92
C ARG A 222 17.05 17.50 22.22
N LEU A 223 17.26 16.30 21.71
CA LEU A 223 16.38 15.14 21.94
C LEU A 223 16.32 14.76 23.41
N ILE A 224 17.47 14.77 24.09
CA ILE A 224 17.59 14.41 25.52
C ILE A 224 17.32 15.59 26.47
N HIS A 225 17.24 16.82 25.95
CA HIS A 225 16.96 18.00 26.78
C HIS A 225 15.55 17.96 27.35
N GLY A 226 15.43 18.14 28.67
CA GLY A 226 14.14 18.11 29.37
C GLY A 226 13.50 16.70 29.44
N VAL A 227 14.29 15.65 29.22
CA VAL A 227 13.85 14.25 29.37
C VAL A 227 14.56 13.68 30.60
N ASP A 228 13.82 13.29 31.63
CA ASP A 228 14.36 12.71 32.87
C ASP A 228 14.68 11.23 32.75
N ARG A 229 14.24 10.61 31.69
CA ARG A 229 14.44 9.19 31.40
C ARG A 229 15.59 9.00 30.42
N MET A 230 16.24 7.83 30.45
CA MET A 230 17.19 7.45 29.43
C MET A 230 16.51 7.41 28.06
N VAL A 231 17.20 7.86 27.01
CA VAL A 231 16.73 7.87 25.64
C VAL A 231 17.50 6.85 24.82
N PHE A 232 16.78 5.97 24.15
CA PHE A 232 17.30 5.06 23.13
C PHE A 232 16.86 5.61 21.76
N LEU A 233 17.82 5.91 20.91
CA LEU A 233 17.57 6.38 19.55
C LEU A 233 17.95 5.28 18.56
N ILE A 234 17.02 4.92 17.70
CA ILE A 234 17.22 3.95 16.64
C ILE A 234 17.19 4.72 15.32
N VAL A 235 18.26 4.62 14.53
CA VAL A 235 18.42 5.30 13.23
C VAL A 235 18.89 4.34 12.17
N ASP A 236 18.92 4.78 10.92
CA ASP A 236 19.54 4.02 9.84
C ASP A 236 21.08 3.99 9.92
N GLY A 237 21.69 3.26 9.00
CA GLY A 237 23.14 3.12 8.92
C GLY A 237 23.86 4.26 8.21
N HIS A 238 23.30 5.46 8.10
CA HIS A 238 23.92 6.58 7.42
C HIS A 238 25.33 6.90 7.97
N PRO A 239 26.33 7.25 7.12
CA PRO A 239 27.69 7.51 7.57
C PRO A 239 27.82 8.59 8.65
N ALA A 240 26.96 9.60 8.63
CA ALA A 240 26.94 10.64 9.67
C ALA A 240 26.64 10.08 11.06
N HIS A 241 25.77 9.07 11.17
CA HIS A 241 25.42 8.41 12.46
C HIS A 241 26.54 7.53 12.99
N LYS A 242 27.34 6.92 12.09
CA LYS A 242 28.46 6.03 12.42
C LYS A 242 29.79 6.77 12.58
N ALA A 243 29.80 8.08 12.46
CA ALA A 243 31.00 8.87 12.59
C ALA A 243 31.63 8.71 13.98
N LYS A 244 32.96 8.58 14.06
CA LYS A 244 33.70 8.42 15.34
C LYS A 244 33.34 9.48 16.39
N MET A 245 33.09 10.72 15.97
CA MET A 245 32.70 11.79 16.87
C MET A 245 31.32 11.56 17.50
N VAL A 246 30.37 10.97 16.75
CA VAL A 246 29.03 10.60 17.27
C VAL A 246 29.16 9.48 18.29
N SER A 247 29.94 8.44 17.99
CA SER A 247 30.18 7.33 18.92
C SER A 247 30.82 7.85 20.22
N ARG A 248 31.89 8.64 20.12
CA ARG A 248 32.53 9.24 21.31
C ARG A 248 31.56 10.09 22.14
N PHE A 249 30.72 10.87 21.47
CA PHE A 249 29.72 11.66 22.16
C PHE A 249 28.66 10.79 22.85
N ALA A 250 28.13 9.77 22.15
CA ALA A 250 27.17 8.83 22.74
C ALA A 250 27.74 8.09 23.95
N ASP A 251 29.02 7.68 23.87
CA ASP A 251 29.72 7.01 24.96
C ASP A 251 29.91 7.95 26.17
N SER A 252 30.15 9.24 25.94
CA SER A 252 30.28 10.22 27.03
C SER A 252 28.99 10.49 27.81
N ILE A 253 27.83 10.13 27.24
CA ILE A 253 26.50 10.30 27.85
C ILE A 253 25.73 8.99 27.99
N LYS A 254 26.45 7.84 28.04
CA LYS A 254 25.88 6.47 28.04
C LYS A 254 24.82 6.21 29.11
N ASP A 255 24.85 6.96 30.21
CA ASP A 255 23.88 6.87 31.31
C ASP A 255 22.53 7.54 30.97
N ARG A 256 22.50 8.40 29.97
CA ARG A 256 21.31 9.13 29.52
C ARG A 256 20.88 8.78 28.10
N PHE A 257 21.77 8.24 27.27
CA PHE A 257 21.51 8.05 25.85
C PHE A 257 22.21 6.79 25.33
N ARG A 258 21.51 6.07 24.43
CA ARG A 258 22.10 4.97 23.64
C ARG A 258 21.63 5.05 22.20
N LEU A 259 22.56 4.77 21.28
CA LEU A 259 22.32 4.75 19.85
C LEU A 259 22.27 3.31 19.33
N PHE A 260 21.26 3.02 18.49
CA PHE A 260 21.08 1.73 17.85
C PHE A 260 20.85 1.93 16.35
N PHE A 261 21.07 0.89 15.55
CA PHE A 261 20.98 0.96 14.11
C PHE A 261 19.95 -0.04 13.58
N LEU A 262 19.14 0.41 12.63
CA LEU A 262 18.27 -0.45 11.81
C LEU A 262 19.11 -1.35 10.90
N PRO A 263 18.56 -2.47 10.40
CA PRO A 263 19.17 -3.23 9.33
C PRO A 263 19.45 -2.34 8.12
N PRO A 264 20.53 -2.59 7.37
CA PRO A 264 20.83 -1.82 6.17
C PRO A 264 19.69 -1.86 5.15
N TYR A 265 19.49 -0.75 4.47
CA TYR A 265 18.49 -0.61 3.38
C TYR A 265 17.06 -1.02 3.76
N SER A 266 16.63 -0.74 4.98
CA SER A 266 15.31 -1.11 5.50
C SER A 266 14.52 0.11 6.02
N PRO A 267 14.29 1.15 5.21
CA PRO A 267 13.59 2.37 5.63
C PRO A 267 12.14 2.08 6.03
N GLU A 268 11.52 1.03 5.45
CA GLU A 268 10.15 0.64 5.79
C GLU A 268 9.96 0.23 7.25
N LEU A 269 11.05 -0.12 7.95
CA LEU A 269 11.04 -0.43 9.38
C LEU A 269 11.07 0.82 10.25
N ASN A 270 11.40 1.99 9.67
CA ASN A 270 11.47 3.25 10.41
C ASN A 270 10.11 3.96 10.45
N PRO A 271 9.45 4.08 11.63
CA PRO A 271 8.21 4.84 11.73
C PRO A 271 8.35 6.32 11.36
N ASP A 272 9.55 6.91 11.53
CA ASP A 272 9.81 8.32 11.25
C ASP A 272 9.72 8.67 9.76
N GLU A 273 9.99 7.73 8.86
CA GLU A 273 9.74 7.87 7.41
C GLU A 273 8.28 8.24 7.09
N ARG A 274 7.34 7.84 7.96
CA ARG A 274 5.93 8.19 7.80
C ARG A 274 5.62 9.62 8.14
N VAL A 275 6.40 10.24 9.00
CA VAL A 275 6.32 11.69 9.28
C VAL A 275 6.64 12.46 8.00
N TRP A 276 7.71 12.05 7.31
CA TRP A 276 8.11 12.68 6.05
C TRP A 276 7.08 12.48 4.95
N ASN A 277 6.52 11.28 4.86
CA ASN A 277 5.45 11.01 3.90
C ASN A 277 4.20 11.85 4.19
N ASP A 278 3.83 12.00 5.46
CA ASP A 278 2.70 12.81 5.89
C ASP A 278 2.94 14.30 5.62
N LEU A 279 4.12 14.83 6.00
CA LEU A 279 4.53 16.20 5.70
C LEU A 279 4.48 16.49 4.19
N LYS A 280 5.07 15.61 3.37
CA LYS A 280 5.12 15.77 1.92
C LYS A 280 3.73 15.74 1.28
N ASN A 281 2.89 14.79 1.65
CA ASN A 281 1.60 14.56 0.98
C ASN A 281 0.44 15.39 1.56
N ASN A 282 0.42 15.62 2.87
CA ASN A 282 -0.67 16.29 3.55
C ASN A 282 -0.32 17.71 4.02
N GLY A 283 0.95 17.98 4.26
CA GLY A 283 1.45 19.29 4.67
C GLY A 283 1.73 20.19 3.47
N ILE A 284 2.90 20.05 2.89
CA ILE A 284 3.42 20.97 1.87
C ILE A 284 3.00 20.67 0.44
N GLY A 285 2.77 19.41 0.09
CA GLY A 285 2.51 18.99 -1.29
C GLY A 285 1.23 19.54 -1.90
N LYS A 286 0.33 20.08 -1.08
CA LYS A 286 -0.93 20.73 -1.49
C LYS A 286 -0.84 22.26 -1.50
N GLN A 287 0.33 22.84 -1.19
CA GLN A 287 0.51 24.28 -1.06
C GLN A 287 1.33 24.82 -2.21
N VAL A 288 1.07 26.06 -2.59
CA VAL A 288 1.89 26.81 -3.54
C VAL A 288 3.01 27.52 -2.77
N ILE A 289 4.21 26.99 -2.86
CA ILE A 289 5.40 27.52 -2.18
C ILE A 289 6.18 28.40 -3.15
N THR A 290 6.17 29.69 -2.91
CA THR A 290 6.80 30.68 -3.82
C THR A 290 8.09 31.28 -3.28
N THR A 291 8.43 31.09 -2.00
CA THR A 291 9.65 31.61 -1.37
C THR A 291 10.23 30.61 -0.36
N PRO A 292 11.55 30.69 -0.04
CA PRO A 292 12.15 29.88 1.02
C PRO A 292 11.47 30.07 2.38
N GLN A 293 11.06 31.31 2.70
CA GLN A 293 10.39 31.66 3.95
C GLN A 293 9.03 30.97 4.05
N LYS A 294 8.24 30.92 2.96
CA LYS A 294 6.98 30.19 2.91
C LYS A 294 7.20 28.69 3.10
N LEU A 295 8.24 28.10 2.48
CA LEU A 295 8.59 26.71 2.70
C LEU A 295 8.89 26.46 4.19
N PHE A 296 9.78 27.26 4.77
CA PHE A 296 10.16 27.14 6.16
C PHE A 296 8.93 27.23 7.09
N SER A 297 8.10 28.26 6.94
CA SER A 297 6.91 28.49 7.77
C SER A 297 5.90 27.35 7.64
N ALA A 298 5.65 26.87 6.42
CA ALA A 298 4.72 25.77 6.16
C ALA A 298 5.21 24.45 6.81
N VAL A 299 6.50 24.15 6.66
CA VAL A 299 7.11 22.94 7.24
C VAL A 299 7.06 23.02 8.78
N ILE A 300 7.51 24.13 9.37
CA ILE A 300 7.51 24.27 10.83
C ILE A 300 6.10 24.23 11.41
N SER A 301 5.15 24.90 10.78
CA SER A 301 3.75 24.87 11.20
C SER A 301 3.20 23.45 11.23
N TYR A 302 3.46 22.70 10.17
CA TYR A 302 2.97 21.32 10.07
C TYR A 302 3.66 20.38 11.07
N LEU A 303 4.97 20.48 11.24
CA LEU A 303 5.70 19.66 12.22
C LEU A 303 5.28 19.98 13.66
N ARG A 304 5.01 21.24 13.98
CA ARG A 304 4.44 21.64 15.28
C ARG A 304 3.02 21.10 15.48
N PHE A 305 2.23 21.06 14.42
CA PHE A 305 0.91 20.41 14.47
C PHE A 305 1.05 18.90 14.79
N ILE A 306 1.98 18.18 14.13
CA ILE A 306 2.27 16.78 14.46
C ILE A 306 2.72 16.65 15.92
N GLN A 307 3.63 17.51 16.39
CA GLN A 307 4.16 17.50 17.74
C GLN A 307 3.07 17.68 18.81
N LYS A 308 2.06 18.47 18.51
CA LYS A 308 0.89 18.68 19.39
C LYS A 308 -0.18 17.59 19.24
N SER A 309 0.05 16.58 18.41
CA SER A 309 -0.93 15.54 18.10
C SER A 309 -0.38 14.13 18.42
N PRO A 310 -0.25 13.73 19.70
CA PRO A 310 0.32 12.43 20.10
C PRO A 310 -0.38 11.23 19.44
N ALA A 311 -1.70 11.30 19.24
CA ALA A 311 -2.46 10.26 18.58
C ALA A 311 -2.01 10.06 17.11
N ARG A 312 -1.69 11.16 16.39
CA ARG A 312 -1.15 11.12 15.05
C ARG A 312 0.24 10.49 15.02
N VAL A 313 1.11 10.86 15.95
CA VAL A 313 2.45 10.27 16.07
C VAL A 313 2.34 8.76 16.31
N ARG A 314 1.48 8.31 17.22
CA ARG A 314 1.22 6.89 17.45
C ARG A 314 0.71 6.17 16.20
N SER A 315 -0.08 6.83 15.35
CA SER A 315 -0.61 6.23 14.13
C SER A 315 0.47 5.84 13.11
N TYR A 316 1.65 6.46 13.14
CA TYR A 316 2.78 6.10 12.27
C TYR A 316 3.34 4.70 12.57
N TYR A 317 3.03 4.14 13.72
CA TYR A 317 3.41 2.79 14.12
C TYR A 317 2.41 1.70 13.71
N HIS A 318 1.22 2.06 13.24
CA HIS A 318 0.15 1.11 12.93
C HIS A 318 0.25 0.48 11.53
N SER A 319 1.34 0.68 10.82
CA SER A 319 1.53 -0.03 9.55
C SER A 319 2.07 -1.44 9.77
N GLN A 320 1.81 -2.30 8.80
CA GLN A 320 2.28 -3.68 8.82
C GLN A 320 3.80 -3.80 9.07
N THR A 321 4.59 -2.84 8.56
CA THR A 321 6.06 -2.86 8.68
C THR A 321 6.59 -2.18 9.94
N THR A 322 5.82 -1.33 10.61
CA THR A 322 6.23 -0.59 11.82
C THR A 322 5.53 -1.06 13.09
N LEU A 323 4.54 -1.94 12.97
CA LEU A 323 3.74 -2.46 14.10
C LEU A 323 4.61 -3.12 15.18
N TYR A 324 5.74 -3.72 14.81
CA TYR A 324 6.69 -4.34 15.73
C TYR A 324 7.22 -3.37 16.79
N ALA A 325 7.25 -2.06 16.48
CA ALA A 325 7.80 -1.03 17.33
C ALA A 325 6.76 -0.40 18.29
N LEU A 326 5.50 -0.81 18.22
CA LEU A 326 4.40 -0.35 19.07
C LEU A 326 4.39 -1.05 20.44
N THR A 327 4.90 -2.27 20.50
CA THR A 327 4.76 -3.18 21.67
C THR A 327 5.89 -3.08 22.67
#